data_2925dd7bc16f6d0f270b5adc5afbbcaa
#
_entry.id   2925dd7bc16f6d0f270b5adc5afbbcaa
#
_cell.length_a   1.000
_cell.length_b   1.000
_cell.length_c   1.000
_cell.angle_alpha   90.00
_cell.angle_beta   90.00
_cell.angle_gamma   90.00
#
_symmetry.space_group_name_H-M   'P 1'
#
loop_
_entity.id
_entity.type
_entity.pdbx_description
1 polymer ?
#
loop_
_entity_poly.entity_id
_entity_poly.type
_entity_poly.pdbx_seq_one_letter_code
_entity_poly.pdbx_strand_id
1 'polypeptide(L)'
;LVAEGVALVHCLGVFAVLAMAEQSFYIGWDVTAYVAVCAILCLPVVYLLRSIAALVVYDLALLYWTAAGGPLNTLGGTALLWIFLLLAVPFYDTLITMRDERRLSIFSWVMTITVFAAFGLAARSTDYIPFLMLGSLAVTIMLVGYSIDIHQSWGVPFRWFGRFAAAGSLLISCLPAAWDGIARVHAFHWVTALVTLVLFAVMIALMAQTVKNRLWGPVLYLAVPFILAFETILVRAGLYSSIPLVLSSLYMVVLGFFETSQGFKPGHSLHMKFGVVIFISLVLAFIFGTQFSPLAPLLAIVVLALIIFQFKRTRKDKAAAALRAARRAGLRHSSTRVRREGEEKQDELPPKETPSWQAQNAASDADTLA
;
A
#
# COMPACT_ATOMS: atom_id res chain seq x y z
N LEU A 1 -17.47 -18.76 -3.16
CA LEU A 1 -16.53 -19.86 -2.86
C LEU A 1 -16.47 -20.92 -3.97
N VAL A 2 -17.62 -21.43 -4.45
CA VAL A 2 -17.65 -22.47 -5.51
C VAL A 2 -16.96 -21.96 -6.80
N ALA A 3 -17.27 -20.76 -7.27
CA ALA A 3 -16.66 -20.18 -8.47
C ALA A 3 -15.13 -20.02 -8.34
N GLU A 4 -14.65 -19.62 -7.16
CA GLU A 4 -13.21 -19.52 -6.90
C GLU A 4 -12.52 -20.89 -6.91
N GLY A 5 -13.18 -21.91 -6.34
CA GLY A 5 -12.69 -23.30 -6.39
C GLY A 5 -12.63 -23.87 -7.81
N VAL A 6 -13.67 -23.63 -8.61
CA VAL A 6 -13.70 -24.04 -10.03
C VAL A 6 -12.59 -23.36 -10.83
N ALA A 7 -12.36 -22.06 -10.60
CA ALA A 7 -11.30 -21.32 -11.26
C ALA A 7 -9.91 -21.86 -10.90
N LEU A 8 -9.69 -22.18 -9.62
CA LEU A 8 -8.43 -22.76 -9.17
C LEU A 8 -8.18 -24.12 -9.83
N VAL A 9 -9.18 -25.02 -9.84
CA VAL A 9 -9.08 -26.32 -10.50
C VAL A 9 -8.81 -26.18 -11.99
N HIS A 10 -9.43 -25.20 -12.65
CA HIS A 10 -9.17 -24.93 -14.07
C HIS A 10 -7.73 -24.49 -14.33
N CYS A 11 -7.20 -23.56 -13.52
CA CYS A 11 -5.80 -23.16 -13.63
C CYS A 11 -4.84 -24.32 -13.41
N LEU A 12 -5.07 -25.14 -12.36
CA LEU A 12 -4.25 -26.33 -12.10
C LEU A 12 -4.37 -27.35 -13.25
N GLY A 13 -5.56 -27.49 -13.84
CA GLY A 13 -5.79 -28.31 -15.02
C GLY A 13 -4.96 -27.84 -16.23
N VAL A 14 -4.87 -26.54 -16.47
CA VAL A 14 -4.00 -25.97 -17.53
C VAL A 14 -2.55 -26.39 -17.32
N PHE A 15 -2.02 -26.25 -16.10
CA PHE A 15 -0.65 -26.68 -15.79
C PHE A 15 -0.47 -28.18 -16.03
N ALA A 16 -1.40 -29.01 -15.57
CA ALA A 16 -1.31 -30.47 -15.72
C ALA A 16 -1.35 -30.90 -17.22
N VAL A 17 -2.30 -30.35 -17.97
CA VAL A 17 -2.45 -30.68 -19.41
C VAL A 17 -1.21 -30.27 -20.21
N LEU A 18 -0.67 -29.09 -19.96
CA LEU A 18 0.56 -28.62 -20.62
C LEU A 18 1.78 -29.46 -20.24
N ALA A 19 1.90 -29.90 -18.97
CA ALA A 19 2.97 -30.79 -18.54
C ALA A 19 2.86 -32.17 -19.23
N MET A 20 1.65 -32.72 -19.36
CA MET A 20 1.42 -33.95 -20.11
C MET A 20 1.72 -33.79 -21.60
N ALA A 21 1.34 -32.67 -22.19
CA ALA A 21 1.63 -32.37 -23.61
C ALA A 21 3.14 -32.26 -23.86
N GLU A 22 3.86 -31.56 -22.97
CA GLU A 22 5.31 -31.43 -23.06
C GLU A 22 6.00 -32.80 -23.01
N GLN A 23 5.60 -33.66 -22.05
CA GLN A 23 6.14 -35.01 -21.94
C GLN A 23 5.79 -35.91 -23.12
N SER A 24 4.56 -35.81 -23.67
CA SER A 24 4.08 -36.67 -24.74
C SER A 24 4.68 -36.29 -26.09
N PHE A 25 4.88 -35.03 -26.35
CA PHE A 25 5.34 -34.51 -27.63
C PHE A 25 6.83 -34.13 -27.66
N TYR A 26 7.53 -34.28 -26.53
CA TYR A 26 8.96 -33.92 -26.40
C TYR A 26 9.27 -32.51 -26.90
N ILE A 27 8.42 -31.51 -26.53
CA ILE A 27 8.51 -30.15 -27.07
C ILE A 27 9.83 -29.47 -26.69
N GLY A 28 10.45 -29.92 -25.58
CA GLY A 28 11.74 -29.42 -25.12
C GLY A 28 11.69 -28.00 -24.53
N TRP A 29 10.55 -27.61 -23.95
CA TRP A 29 10.46 -26.35 -23.24
C TRP A 29 11.35 -26.37 -22.01
N ASP A 30 12.05 -25.27 -21.78
CA ASP A 30 12.62 -25.02 -20.48
C ASP A 30 11.51 -24.69 -19.46
N VAL A 31 11.80 -24.83 -18.17
CA VAL A 31 10.80 -24.57 -17.10
C VAL A 31 10.27 -23.14 -17.19
N THR A 32 11.09 -22.19 -17.62
CA THR A 32 10.70 -20.78 -17.72
C THR A 32 9.69 -20.55 -18.84
N ALA A 33 9.90 -21.13 -20.02
CA ALA A 33 8.97 -21.07 -21.14
C ALA A 33 7.64 -21.74 -20.79
N TYR A 34 7.70 -22.93 -20.18
CA TYR A 34 6.52 -23.66 -19.73
C TYR A 34 5.65 -22.82 -18.78
N VAL A 35 6.25 -22.23 -17.73
CA VAL A 35 5.52 -21.43 -16.75
C VAL A 35 4.95 -20.14 -17.36
N ALA A 36 5.67 -19.50 -18.28
CA ALA A 36 5.17 -18.32 -19.00
C ALA A 36 3.91 -18.64 -19.81
N VAL A 37 3.91 -19.79 -20.55
CA VAL A 37 2.74 -20.23 -21.31
C VAL A 37 1.58 -20.56 -20.38
N CYS A 38 1.83 -21.27 -19.27
CA CYS A 38 0.80 -21.54 -18.26
C CYS A 38 0.19 -20.24 -17.71
N ALA A 39 1.01 -19.25 -17.38
CA ALA A 39 0.53 -17.95 -16.90
C ALA A 39 -0.37 -17.26 -17.93
N ILE A 40 0.04 -17.21 -19.20
CA ILE A 40 -0.76 -16.63 -20.28
C ILE A 40 -2.12 -17.32 -20.42
N LEU A 41 -2.15 -18.66 -20.35
CA LEU A 41 -3.39 -19.44 -20.46
C LEU A 41 -4.28 -19.36 -19.22
N CYS A 42 -3.73 -19.05 -18.05
CA CYS A 42 -4.52 -18.76 -16.86
C CYS A 42 -5.22 -17.40 -16.92
N LEU A 43 -4.68 -16.45 -17.68
CA LEU A 43 -5.24 -15.09 -17.75
C LEU A 43 -6.70 -15.04 -18.25
N PRO A 44 -7.10 -15.73 -19.33
CA PRO A 44 -8.49 -15.84 -19.75
C PRO A 44 -9.42 -16.37 -18.62
N VAL A 45 -8.94 -17.30 -17.81
CA VAL A 45 -9.69 -17.86 -16.69
C VAL A 45 -9.98 -16.78 -15.63
N VAL A 46 -8.99 -15.89 -15.35
CA VAL A 46 -9.17 -14.74 -14.44
C VAL A 46 -10.33 -13.87 -14.91
N TYR A 47 -10.37 -13.52 -16.20
CA TYR A 47 -11.38 -12.62 -16.75
C TYR A 47 -12.75 -13.28 -16.91
N LEU A 48 -12.81 -14.51 -17.44
CA LEU A 48 -14.06 -15.22 -17.70
C LEU A 48 -14.79 -15.59 -16.41
N LEU A 49 -14.05 -16.13 -15.42
CA LEU A 49 -14.63 -16.54 -14.14
C LEU A 49 -14.62 -15.41 -13.09
N ARG A 50 -14.01 -14.27 -13.43
CA ARG A 50 -13.87 -13.12 -12.52
C ARG A 50 -13.35 -13.53 -11.15
N SER A 51 -12.33 -14.40 -11.15
CA SER A 51 -11.83 -15.07 -9.95
C SER A 51 -10.51 -14.46 -9.46
N ILE A 52 -10.48 -14.13 -8.16
CA ILE A 52 -9.25 -13.69 -7.50
C ILE A 52 -8.31 -14.88 -7.29
N ALA A 53 -8.83 -16.10 -7.06
CA ALA A 53 -8.00 -17.28 -6.90
C ALA A 53 -7.19 -17.60 -8.17
N ALA A 54 -7.83 -17.50 -9.35
CA ALA A 54 -7.12 -17.64 -10.63
C ALA A 54 -6.04 -16.57 -10.81
N LEU A 55 -6.30 -15.32 -10.39
CA LEU A 55 -5.31 -14.25 -10.43
C LEU A 55 -4.12 -14.57 -9.52
N VAL A 56 -4.35 -15.05 -8.31
CA VAL A 56 -3.26 -15.45 -7.39
C VAL A 56 -2.38 -16.53 -8.02
N VAL A 57 -2.98 -17.51 -8.71
CA VAL A 57 -2.22 -18.53 -9.45
C VAL A 57 -1.40 -17.89 -10.57
N TYR A 58 -1.99 -16.97 -11.33
CA TYR A 58 -1.29 -16.20 -12.35
C TYR A 58 -0.11 -15.43 -11.78
N ASP A 59 -0.30 -14.70 -10.68
CA ASP A 59 0.73 -13.91 -10.02
C ASP A 59 1.85 -14.79 -9.45
N LEU A 60 1.51 -15.93 -8.85
CA LEU A 60 2.51 -16.90 -8.37
C LEU A 60 3.32 -17.51 -9.52
N ALA A 61 2.67 -17.83 -10.64
CA ALA A 61 3.37 -18.28 -11.84
C ALA A 61 4.32 -17.21 -12.38
N LEU A 62 3.88 -15.94 -12.39
CA LEU A 62 4.72 -14.82 -12.81
C LEU A 62 5.91 -14.60 -11.87
N LEU A 63 5.71 -14.69 -10.55
CA LEU A 63 6.80 -14.59 -9.58
C LEU A 63 7.80 -15.75 -9.72
N TYR A 64 7.30 -16.98 -9.91
CA TYR A 64 8.17 -18.12 -10.17
C TYR A 64 8.97 -17.96 -11.47
N TRP A 65 8.31 -17.57 -12.57
CA TRP A 65 8.96 -17.28 -13.84
C TRP A 65 10.08 -16.24 -13.70
N THR A 66 9.81 -15.18 -12.95
CA THR A 66 10.79 -14.12 -12.67
C THR A 66 11.95 -14.64 -11.83
N ALA A 67 11.66 -15.44 -10.79
CA ALA A 67 12.68 -16.04 -9.92
C ALA A 67 13.57 -17.04 -10.65
N ALA A 68 13.03 -17.78 -11.61
CA ALA A 68 13.76 -18.72 -12.46
C ALA A 68 14.58 -18.03 -13.55
N GLY A 69 14.58 -16.69 -13.62
CA GLY A 69 15.36 -15.92 -14.59
C GLY A 69 14.67 -15.73 -15.93
N GLY A 70 13.35 -16.00 -16.04
CA GLY A 70 12.58 -15.84 -17.27
C GLY A 70 12.74 -14.47 -17.96
N PRO A 71 12.69 -13.33 -17.26
CA PRO A 71 12.93 -12.02 -17.85
C PRO A 71 14.32 -11.83 -18.43
N LEU A 72 15.32 -12.53 -17.90
CA LEU A 72 16.72 -12.46 -18.34
C LEU A 72 16.98 -13.37 -19.54
N ASN A 73 16.22 -14.47 -19.64
CA ASN A 73 16.39 -15.51 -20.65
C ASN A 73 15.55 -15.27 -21.92
N THR A 74 14.64 -14.29 -21.93
CA THR A 74 13.75 -14.01 -23.06
C THR A 74 14.25 -12.86 -23.92
N LEU A 75 14.00 -12.95 -25.23
CA LEU A 75 14.16 -11.83 -26.15
C LEU A 75 13.27 -10.66 -25.72
N GLY A 76 13.87 -9.53 -25.41
CA GLY A 76 13.14 -8.37 -24.85
C GLY A 76 13.27 -8.21 -23.35
N GLY A 77 13.96 -9.12 -22.67
CA GLY A 77 14.35 -8.96 -21.25
C GLY A 77 13.17 -8.69 -20.31
N THR A 78 13.28 -7.67 -19.51
CA THR A 78 12.25 -7.28 -18.53
C THR A 78 10.96 -6.72 -19.16
N ALA A 79 10.91 -6.50 -20.50
CA ALA A 79 9.71 -5.98 -21.16
C ALA A 79 8.50 -6.92 -21.01
N LEU A 80 8.72 -8.23 -21.16
CA LEU A 80 7.66 -9.22 -20.98
C LEU A 80 7.10 -9.24 -19.55
N LEU A 81 7.94 -9.03 -18.53
CA LEU A 81 7.49 -8.91 -17.16
C LEU A 81 6.49 -7.76 -17.01
N TRP A 82 6.82 -6.60 -17.56
CA TRP A 82 5.94 -5.44 -17.50
C TRP A 82 4.65 -5.64 -18.28
N ILE A 83 4.73 -6.30 -19.44
CA ILE A 83 3.55 -6.65 -20.24
C ILE A 83 2.64 -7.59 -19.43
N PHE A 84 3.18 -8.63 -18.80
CA PHE A 84 2.39 -9.56 -18.02
C PHE A 84 1.74 -8.88 -16.81
N LEU A 85 2.46 -8.01 -16.09
CA LEU A 85 1.88 -7.21 -15.00
C LEU A 85 0.77 -6.29 -15.50
N LEU A 86 0.98 -5.63 -16.65
CA LEU A 86 -0.03 -4.75 -17.24
C LEU A 86 -1.27 -5.50 -17.74
N LEU A 87 -1.15 -6.75 -18.17
CA LEU A 87 -2.28 -7.57 -18.57
C LEU A 87 -3.26 -7.88 -17.43
N ALA A 88 -2.82 -7.82 -16.18
CA ALA A 88 -3.70 -7.98 -15.03
C ALA A 88 -4.47 -6.69 -14.66
N VAL A 89 -3.97 -5.51 -15.09
CA VAL A 89 -4.54 -4.20 -14.69
C VAL A 89 -6.00 -4.01 -15.17
N PRO A 90 -6.42 -4.38 -16.39
CA PRO A 90 -7.80 -4.20 -16.81
C PRO A 90 -8.82 -4.94 -15.95
N PHE A 91 -8.38 -5.93 -15.16
CA PHE A 91 -9.26 -6.61 -14.21
C PHE A 91 -9.83 -5.67 -13.12
N TYR A 92 -9.14 -4.54 -12.82
CA TYR A 92 -9.67 -3.48 -11.95
C TYR A 92 -11.01 -2.94 -12.46
N ASP A 93 -11.10 -2.66 -13.76
CA ASP A 93 -12.33 -2.14 -14.35
C ASP A 93 -13.50 -3.10 -14.15
N THR A 94 -13.24 -4.41 -14.33
CA THR A 94 -14.24 -5.45 -14.06
C THR A 94 -14.72 -5.45 -12.62
N LEU A 95 -13.79 -5.33 -11.65
CA LEU A 95 -14.12 -5.33 -10.22
C LEU A 95 -14.81 -4.03 -9.78
N ILE A 96 -14.41 -2.88 -10.32
CA ILE A 96 -15.04 -1.58 -10.07
C ILE A 96 -16.49 -1.60 -10.56
N THR A 97 -16.73 -2.14 -11.76
CA THR A 97 -18.07 -2.29 -12.32
C THR A 97 -18.97 -3.18 -11.47
N MET A 98 -18.43 -4.21 -10.85
CA MET A 98 -19.14 -5.10 -9.93
C MET A 98 -19.44 -4.47 -8.56
N ARG A 99 -18.82 -3.35 -8.22
CA ARG A 99 -18.92 -2.66 -6.91
C ARG A 99 -18.58 -3.56 -5.71
N ASP A 100 -17.70 -4.56 -5.89
CA ASP A 100 -17.27 -5.45 -4.81
C ASP A 100 -15.99 -4.91 -4.17
N GLU A 101 -16.14 -4.00 -3.21
CA GLU A 101 -15.01 -3.35 -2.53
C GLU A 101 -14.08 -4.35 -1.83
N ARG A 102 -14.62 -5.45 -1.31
CA ARG A 102 -13.80 -6.46 -0.64
C ARG A 102 -12.87 -7.17 -1.61
N ARG A 103 -13.40 -7.61 -2.75
CA ARG A 103 -12.59 -8.24 -3.80
C ARG A 103 -11.58 -7.27 -4.38
N LEU A 104 -12.00 -6.04 -4.62
CA LEU A 104 -11.14 -4.98 -5.12
C LEU A 104 -9.98 -4.70 -4.15
N SER A 105 -10.24 -4.67 -2.84
CA SER A 105 -9.20 -4.50 -1.83
C SER A 105 -8.21 -5.68 -1.81
N ILE A 106 -8.70 -6.93 -1.84
CA ILE A 106 -7.84 -8.13 -1.88
C ILE A 106 -6.97 -8.10 -3.14
N PHE A 107 -7.56 -7.82 -4.30
CA PHE A 107 -6.85 -7.70 -5.56
C PHE A 107 -5.72 -6.66 -5.48
N SER A 108 -6.00 -5.48 -4.91
CA SER A 108 -5.01 -4.41 -4.77
C SER A 108 -3.84 -4.82 -3.87
N TRP A 109 -4.09 -5.59 -2.80
CA TRP A 109 -3.03 -6.16 -1.96
C TRP A 109 -2.17 -7.15 -2.75
N VAL A 110 -2.79 -8.09 -3.43
CA VAL A 110 -2.10 -9.13 -4.22
C VAL A 110 -1.25 -8.47 -5.30
N MET A 111 -1.84 -7.62 -6.14
CA MET A 111 -1.14 -6.93 -7.23
C MET A 111 0.03 -6.08 -6.73
N THR A 112 -0.15 -5.34 -5.63
CA THR A 112 0.92 -4.50 -5.10
C THR A 112 2.10 -5.34 -4.62
N ILE A 113 1.83 -6.43 -3.90
CA ILE A 113 2.86 -7.37 -3.44
C ILE A 113 3.55 -8.00 -4.64
N THR A 114 2.79 -8.47 -5.65
CA THR A 114 3.34 -9.11 -6.86
C THR A 114 4.25 -8.16 -7.63
N VAL A 115 3.84 -6.90 -7.84
CA VAL A 115 4.66 -5.90 -8.56
C VAL A 115 5.99 -5.68 -7.86
N PHE A 116 6.00 -5.46 -6.54
CA PHE A 116 7.26 -5.25 -5.81
C PHE A 116 8.10 -6.51 -5.69
N ALA A 117 7.49 -7.68 -5.51
CA ALA A 117 8.21 -8.95 -5.46
C ALA A 117 8.83 -9.29 -6.82
N ALA A 118 8.07 -9.16 -7.90
CA ALA A 118 8.56 -9.38 -9.27
C ALA A 118 9.69 -8.40 -9.60
N PHE A 119 9.55 -7.12 -9.24
CA PHE A 119 10.61 -6.15 -9.37
C PHE A 119 11.87 -6.56 -8.59
N GLY A 120 11.73 -6.92 -7.32
CA GLY A 120 12.86 -7.34 -6.47
C GLY A 120 13.58 -8.58 -7.00
N LEU A 121 12.85 -9.51 -7.61
CA LEU A 121 13.42 -10.70 -8.25
C LEU A 121 14.12 -10.36 -9.58
N ALA A 122 13.53 -9.48 -10.37
CA ALA A 122 14.11 -9.03 -11.65
C ALA A 122 15.33 -8.11 -11.46
N ALA A 123 15.38 -7.33 -10.38
CA ALA A 123 16.50 -6.43 -10.05
C ALA A 123 17.82 -7.13 -9.70
N ARG A 124 17.86 -8.46 -9.73
CA ARG A 124 19.12 -9.23 -9.65
C ARG A 124 20.02 -9.02 -10.87
N SER A 125 19.51 -8.42 -11.95
CA SER A 125 20.30 -8.06 -13.12
C SER A 125 21.33 -6.97 -12.76
N THR A 126 22.47 -7.05 -13.42
CA THR A 126 23.67 -6.24 -13.19
C THR A 126 23.57 -4.81 -13.74
N ASP A 127 22.38 -4.22 -13.78
CA ASP A 127 22.14 -2.87 -14.27
C ASP A 127 22.02 -1.88 -13.09
N TYR A 128 22.39 -0.61 -13.30
CA TYR A 128 22.25 0.45 -12.30
C TYR A 128 20.89 1.17 -12.34
N ILE A 129 20.17 1.06 -13.44
CA ILE A 129 18.86 1.72 -13.64
C ILE A 129 17.76 1.15 -12.72
N PRO A 130 17.72 -0.16 -12.37
CA PRO A 130 16.71 -0.71 -11.47
C PRO A 130 16.58 0.01 -10.15
N PHE A 131 17.68 0.57 -9.61
CA PHE A 131 17.63 1.32 -8.36
C PHE A 131 16.79 2.61 -8.47
N LEU A 132 16.99 3.36 -9.55
CA LEU A 132 16.20 4.54 -9.88
C LEU A 132 14.76 4.18 -10.25
N MET A 133 14.58 3.06 -10.95
CA MET A 133 13.27 2.52 -11.31
C MET A 133 12.46 2.13 -10.06
N LEU A 134 13.11 1.54 -9.03
CA LEU A 134 12.45 1.22 -7.76
C LEU A 134 11.88 2.47 -7.08
N GLY A 135 12.66 3.53 -6.97
CA GLY A 135 12.23 4.78 -6.38
C GLY A 135 11.05 5.42 -7.13
N SER A 136 11.13 5.46 -8.47
CA SER A 136 10.06 6.00 -9.30
C SER A 136 8.79 5.14 -9.28
N LEU A 137 8.94 3.81 -9.31
CA LEU A 137 7.83 2.87 -9.17
C LEU A 137 7.13 3.02 -7.82
N ALA A 138 7.90 3.08 -6.73
CA ALA A 138 7.38 3.22 -5.38
C ALA A 138 6.54 4.48 -5.22
N VAL A 139 7.05 5.61 -5.70
CA VAL A 139 6.34 6.88 -5.62
C VAL A 139 5.14 6.91 -6.57
N THR A 140 5.25 6.36 -7.78
CA THR A 140 4.13 6.25 -8.72
C THR A 140 2.98 5.44 -8.11
N ILE A 141 3.26 4.26 -7.56
CA ILE A 141 2.26 3.42 -6.89
C ILE A 141 1.62 4.16 -5.69
N MET A 142 2.44 4.85 -4.89
CA MET A 142 1.92 5.66 -3.80
C MET A 142 0.95 6.73 -4.30
N LEU A 143 1.29 7.47 -5.35
CA LEU A 143 0.46 8.53 -5.92
C LEU A 143 -0.82 7.99 -6.55
N VAL A 144 -0.78 6.82 -7.21
CA VAL A 144 -1.98 6.11 -7.65
C VAL A 144 -2.91 5.85 -6.46
N GLY A 145 -2.37 5.40 -5.32
CA GLY A 145 -3.16 5.22 -4.11
C GLY A 145 -3.77 6.51 -3.54
N TYR A 146 -3.18 7.66 -3.81
CA TYR A 146 -3.73 8.97 -3.43
C TYR A 146 -4.69 9.56 -4.46
N SER A 147 -4.63 9.13 -5.72
CA SER A 147 -5.62 9.49 -6.74
C SER A 147 -6.97 8.80 -6.53
N ILE A 148 -6.97 7.68 -5.82
CA ILE A 148 -8.15 6.95 -5.38
C ILE A 148 -8.74 7.66 -4.15
N ASP A 149 -10.08 7.73 -4.05
CA ASP A 149 -10.75 8.33 -2.90
C ASP A 149 -10.19 7.75 -1.58
N ILE A 150 -9.89 8.65 -0.64
CA ILE A 150 -9.26 8.30 0.64
C ILE A 150 -10.13 7.36 1.48
N HIS A 151 -11.43 7.37 1.27
CA HIS A 151 -12.39 6.51 1.95
C HIS A 151 -12.44 5.08 1.38
N GLN A 152 -11.94 4.89 0.17
CA GLN A 152 -11.92 3.57 -0.47
C GLN A 152 -10.77 2.71 0.07
N SER A 153 -11.13 1.50 0.54
CA SER A 153 -10.20 0.56 1.19
C SER A 153 -9.14 0.01 0.22
N TRP A 154 -9.45 -0.08 -1.07
CA TRP A 154 -8.54 -0.64 -2.07
C TRP A 154 -7.37 0.28 -2.45
N GLY A 155 -7.42 1.57 -2.12
CA GLY A 155 -6.30 2.49 -2.26
C GLY A 155 -5.24 2.36 -1.16
N VAL A 156 -5.57 1.70 -0.04
CA VAL A 156 -4.68 1.56 1.12
C VAL A 156 -3.38 0.84 0.82
N PRO A 157 -3.38 -0.33 0.12
CA PRO A 157 -2.13 -1.05 -0.20
C PRO A 157 -1.16 -0.18 -0.99
N PHE A 158 -1.62 0.51 -2.03
CA PHE A 158 -0.79 1.38 -2.86
C PHE A 158 -0.13 2.48 -2.05
N ARG A 159 -0.88 3.13 -1.15
CA ARG A 159 -0.36 4.21 -0.29
C ARG A 159 0.73 3.71 0.65
N TRP A 160 0.52 2.56 1.29
CA TRP A 160 1.46 2.04 2.27
C TRP A 160 2.66 1.37 1.63
N PHE A 161 2.47 0.46 0.70
CA PHE A 161 3.59 -0.19 0.01
C PHE A 161 4.46 0.80 -0.75
N GLY A 162 3.85 1.78 -1.42
CA GLY A 162 4.60 2.83 -2.09
C GLY A 162 5.48 3.63 -1.12
N ARG A 163 4.98 3.98 0.07
CA ARG A 163 5.78 4.65 1.11
C ARG A 163 6.90 3.76 1.65
N PHE A 164 6.59 2.50 1.97
CA PHE A 164 7.59 1.55 2.43
C PHE A 164 8.69 1.33 1.40
N ALA A 165 8.33 1.18 0.14
CA ALA A 165 9.29 0.97 -0.93
C ALA A 165 10.12 2.24 -1.22
N ALA A 166 9.53 3.44 -1.15
CA ALA A 166 10.26 4.70 -1.28
C ALA A 166 11.24 4.91 -0.12
N ALA A 167 10.84 4.65 1.12
CA ALA A 167 11.75 4.69 2.26
C ALA A 167 12.81 3.59 2.16
N GLY A 168 12.45 2.39 1.69
CA GLY A 168 13.36 1.28 1.46
C GLY A 168 14.41 1.57 0.39
N SER A 169 14.04 2.24 -0.69
CA SER A 169 15.01 2.65 -1.73
C SER A 169 16.05 3.64 -1.20
N LEU A 170 15.62 4.61 -0.39
CA LEU A 170 16.54 5.51 0.32
C LEU A 170 17.40 4.77 1.34
N LEU A 171 16.84 3.79 2.05
CA LEU A 171 17.59 2.99 3.00
C LEU A 171 18.70 2.18 2.31
N ILE A 172 18.41 1.60 1.15
CA ILE A 172 19.41 0.91 0.33
C ILE A 172 20.49 1.88 -0.11
N SER A 173 20.16 3.11 -0.48
CA SER A 173 21.14 4.13 -0.85
C SER A 173 22.01 4.61 0.32
N CYS A 174 21.58 4.38 1.56
CA CYS A 174 22.44 4.58 2.75
C CYS A 174 23.50 3.50 2.91
N LEU A 175 23.51 2.42 2.10
CA LEU A 175 24.48 1.35 2.17
C LEU A 175 25.60 1.55 1.13
N PRO A 176 26.88 1.66 1.54
CA PRO A 176 28.00 1.84 0.59
C PRO A 176 28.07 0.72 -0.44
N ALA A 177 27.78 -0.52 -0.04
CA ALA A 177 27.81 -1.69 -0.92
C ALA A 177 26.86 -1.55 -2.14
N ALA A 178 25.74 -0.83 -2.00
CA ALA A 178 24.83 -0.56 -3.12
C ALA A 178 25.50 0.31 -4.18
N TRP A 179 26.25 1.31 -3.77
CA TRP A 179 26.94 2.24 -4.67
C TRP A 179 28.19 1.62 -5.29
N ASP A 180 28.93 0.81 -4.55
CA ASP A 180 30.06 0.05 -5.08
C ASP A 180 29.62 -0.93 -6.19
N GLY A 181 28.44 -1.53 -6.03
CA GLY A 181 27.79 -2.33 -7.06
C GLY A 181 27.50 -1.51 -8.32
N ILE A 182 26.82 -0.37 -8.14
CA ILE A 182 26.44 0.54 -9.23
C ILE A 182 27.65 1.12 -9.97
N ALA A 183 28.71 1.48 -9.24
CA ALA A 183 29.93 2.02 -9.84
C ALA A 183 30.64 1.02 -10.79
N ARG A 184 30.57 -0.29 -10.49
CA ARG A 184 31.20 -1.35 -11.28
C ARG A 184 30.41 -1.77 -12.52
N VAL A 185 29.08 -1.54 -12.50
CA VAL A 185 28.20 -1.96 -13.58
C VAL A 185 28.20 -0.94 -14.70
N HIS A 186 28.51 -1.36 -15.92
CA HIS A 186 28.53 -0.53 -17.12
C HIS A 186 27.42 -0.90 -18.11
N ALA A 187 26.63 -1.93 -17.79
CA ALA A 187 25.56 -2.38 -18.65
C ALA A 187 24.42 -1.34 -18.69
N PHE A 188 23.90 -1.10 -19.87
CA PHE A 188 22.75 -0.23 -20.10
C PHE A 188 21.65 -1.02 -20.79
N HIS A 189 20.53 -1.17 -20.12
CA HIS A 189 19.36 -1.84 -20.67
C HIS A 189 18.30 -0.81 -21.06
N TRP A 190 18.11 -0.62 -22.36
CA TRP A 190 17.20 0.37 -22.92
C TRP A 190 15.74 0.18 -22.46
N VAL A 191 15.29 -1.08 -22.23
CA VAL A 191 13.93 -1.39 -21.74
C VAL A 191 13.75 -0.84 -20.32
N THR A 192 14.72 -1.07 -19.43
CA THR A 192 14.68 -0.56 -18.07
C THR A 192 14.70 0.97 -18.04
N ALA A 193 15.52 1.58 -18.91
CA ALA A 193 15.56 3.04 -19.06
C ALA A 193 14.22 3.60 -19.57
N LEU A 194 13.61 2.96 -20.57
CA LEU A 194 12.31 3.37 -21.09
C LEU A 194 11.20 3.27 -20.04
N VAL A 195 11.13 2.14 -19.33
CA VAL A 195 10.17 1.94 -18.24
C VAL A 195 10.36 2.98 -17.14
N THR A 196 11.61 3.26 -16.76
CA THR A 196 11.92 4.30 -15.78
C THR A 196 11.45 5.68 -16.25
N LEU A 197 11.69 6.02 -17.51
CA LEU A 197 11.23 7.29 -18.10
C LEU A 197 9.70 7.40 -18.08
N VAL A 198 9.00 6.33 -18.47
CA VAL A 198 7.52 6.28 -18.42
C VAL A 198 7.02 6.44 -16.99
N LEU A 199 7.62 5.74 -16.02
CA LEU A 199 7.26 5.89 -14.60
C LEU A 199 7.48 7.32 -14.10
N PHE A 200 8.58 7.97 -14.48
CA PHE A 200 8.82 9.37 -14.15
C PHE A 200 7.77 10.30 -14.76
N ALA A 201 7.40 10.10 -16.01
CA ALA A 201 6.37 10.91 -16.68
C ALA A 201 5.01 10.74 -15.99
N VAL A 202 4.60 9.50 -15.69
CA VAL A 202 3.35 9.20 -14.96
C VAL A 202 3.40 9.78 -13.55
N MET A 203 4.53 9.66 -12.85
CA MET A 203 4.73 10.24 -11.53
C MET A 203 4.54 11.75 -11.54
N ILE A 204 5.13 12.48 -12.50
CA ILE A 204 4.99 13.94 -12.62
C ILE A 204 3.53 14.31 -12.90
N ALA A 205 2.83 13.58 -13.76
CA ALA A 205 1.42 13.81 -14.07
C ALA A 205 0.53 13.62 -12.82
N LEU A 206 0.72 12.54 -12.09
CA LEU A 206 0.00 12.26 -10.83
C LEU A 206 0.35 13.26 -9.73
N MET A 207 1.60 13.72 -9.68
CA MET A 207 2.02 14.80 -8.78
C MET A 207 1.24 16.08 -9.04
N ALA A 208 1.15 16.50 -10.29
CA ALA A 208 0.41 17.72 -10.65
C ALA A 208 -1.05 17.62 -10.18
N GLN A 209 -1.67 16.45 -10.32
CA GLN A 209 -3.02 16.19 -9.80
C GLN A 209 -3.08 16.25 -8.27
N THR A 210 -2.10 15.66 -7.59
CA THR A 210 -2.03 15.61 -6.12
C THR A 210 -1.84 17.02 -5.52
N VAL A 211 -0.98 17.83 -6.12
CA VAL A 211 -0.76 19.23 -5.72
C VAL A 211 -2.03 20.07 -5.98
N LYS A 212 -2.70 19.88 -7.11
CA LYS A 212 -3.99 20.52 -7.40
C LYS A 212 -5.03 20.20 -6.35
N ASN A 213 -5.05 18.99 -5.84
CA ASN A 213 -5.95 18.52 -4.78
C ASN A 213 -5.48 18.95 -3.37
N ARG A 214 -4.42 19.74 -3.25
CA ARG A 214 -3.84 20.21 -1.97
C ARG A 214 -3.43 19.11 -0.99
N LEU A 215 -3.08 17.94 -1.48
CA LEU A 215 -2.59 16.82 -0.69
C LEU A 215 -1.07 16.94 -0.50
N TRP A 216 -0.63 17.66 0.52
CA TRP A 216 0.80 17.94 0.76
C TRP A 216 1.57 16.75 1.36
N GLY A 217 0.89 15.78 1.97
CA GLY A 217 1.52 14.63 2.61
C GLY A 217 2.42 13.81 1.67
N PRO A 218 1.95 13.40 0.49
CA PRO A 218 2.76 12.63 -0.46
C PRO A 218 3.84 13.44 -1.18
N VAL A 219 3.77 14.78 -1.19
CA VAL A 219 4.72 15.64 -1.92
C VAL A 219 6.16 15.42 -1.46
N LEU A 220 6.38 15.16 -0.17
CA LEU A 220 7.73 14.92 0.35
C LEU A 220 8.36 13.67 -0.28
N TYR A 221 7.58 12.62 -0.54
CA TYR A 221 8.07 11.40 -1.16
C TYR A 221 8.49 11.57 -2.62
N LEU A 222 8.00 12.62 -3.29
CA LEU A 222 8.34 12.92 -4.68
C LEU A 222 9.80 13.26 -4.88
N ALA A 223 10.47 13.78 -3.86
CA ALA A 223 11.89 14.06 -3.94
C ALA A 223 12.74 12.78 -4.00
N VAL A 224 12.22 11.63 -3.54
CA VAL A 224 12.98 10.37 -3.50
C VAL A 224 13.57 9.97 -4.85
N PRO A 225 12.80 9.84 -5.96
CA PRO A 225 13.37 9.49 -7.26
C PRO A 225 14.38 10.51 -7.78
N PHE A 226 14.18 11.81 -7.48
CA PHE A 226 15.11 12.86 -7.89
C PHE A 226 16.43 12.79 -7.11
N ILE A 227 16.37 12.49 -5.81
CA ILE A 227 17.57 12.27 -4.97
C ILE A 227 18.34 11.07 -5.51
N LEU A 228 17.68 9.93 -5.74
CA LEU A 228 18.30 8.73 -6.28
C LEU A 228 18.90 8.96 -7.68
N ALA A 229 18.23 9.74 -8.54
CA ALA A 229 18.76 10.14 -9.84
C ALA A 229 20.03 10.98 -9.70
N PHE A 230 20.00 11.98 -8.84
CA PHE A 230 21.12 12.86 -8.57
C PHE A 230 22.32 12.06 -8.00
N GLU A 231 22.08 11.20 -7.03
CA GLU A 231 23.09 10.31 -6.45
C GLU A 231 23.71 9.38 -7.48
N THR A 232 22.89 8.79 -8.36
CA THR A 232 23.37 7.94 -9.45
C THR A 232 24.28 8.70 -10.39
N ILE A 233 23.94 9.95 -10.75
CA ILE A 233 24.77 10.82 -11.58
C ILE A 233 26.10 11.13 -10.88
N LEU A 234 26.07 11.45 -9.58
CA LEU A 234 27.29 11.75 -8.81
C LEU A 234 28.25 10.57 -8.77
N VAL A 235 27.75 9.38 -8.50
CA VAL A 235 28.56 8.14 -8.47
C VAL A 235 29.15 7.84 -9.85
N ARG A 236 28.35 8.03 -10.91
CA ARG A 236 28.83 7.87 -12.31
C ARG A 236 29.87 8.90 -12.73
N ALA A 237 29.81 10.10 -12.17
CA ALA A 237 30.81 11.15 -12.37
C ALA A 237 32.13 10.87 -11.60
N GLY A 238 32.20 9.76 -10.87
CA GLY A 238 33.40 9.36 -10.12
C GLY A 238 33.53 10.02 -8.75
N LEU A 239 32.46 10.63 -8.25
CA LEU A 239 32.45 11.17 -6.88
C LEU A 239 32.31 10.05 -5.85
N TYR A 240 32.91 10.26 -4.69
CA TYR A 240 32.96 9.26 -3.62
C TYR A 240 31.54 8.79 -3.20
N SER A 241 31.40 7.51 -2.93
CA SER A 241 30.16 6.88 -2.43
C SER A 241 29.64 7.45 -1.09
N SER A 242 30.48 8.20 -0.37
CA SER A 242 30.10 8.86 0.87
C SER A 242 29.07 10.01 0.68
N ILE A 243 29.08 10.70 -0.45
CA ILE A 243 28.16 11.81 -0.71
C ILE A 243 26.71 11.35 -0.83
N PRO A 244 26.38 10.34 -1.68
CA PRO A 244 25.06 9.73 -1.70
C PRO A 244 24.58 9.25 -0.34
N LEU A 245 25.45 8.58 0.41
CA LEU A 245 25.13 8.08 1.74
C LEU A 245 24.70 9.20 2.70
N VAL A 246 25.43 10.31 2.73
CA VAL A 246 25.07 11.48 3.57
C VAL A 246 23.76 12.10 3.10
N LEU A 247 23.57 12.28 1.81
CA LEU A 247 22.38 12.91 1.24
C LEU A 247 21.12 12.09 1.53
N SER A 248 21.13 10.78 1.23
CA SER A 248 20.03 9.87 1.52
C SER A 248 19.74 9.75 3.01
N SER A 249 20.79 9.71 3.86
CA SER A 249 20.62 9.65 5.31
C SER A 249 19.95 10.91 5.86
N LEU A 250 20.39 12.08 5.40
CA LEU A 250 19.78 13.35 5.79
C LEU A 250 18.31 13.40 5.36
N TYR A 251 18.01 12.93 4.15
CA TYR A 251 16.64 12.91 3.66
C TYR A 251 15.77 11.90 4.41
N MET A 252 16.30 10.72 4.77
CA MET A 252 15.63 9.75 5.62
C MET A 252 15.27 10.33 7.00
N VAL A 253 16.16 11.16 7.59
CA VAL A 253 15.86 11.87 8.84
C VAL A 253 14.69 12.83 8.65
N VAL A 254 14.70 13.62 7.58
CA VAL A 254 13.60 14.56 7.24
C VAL A 254 12.28 13.79 7.07
N LEU A 255 12.31 12.67 6.32
CA LEU A 255 11.15 11.84 6.07
C LEU A 255 10.60 11.22 7.38
N GLY A 256 11.48 10.67 8.22
CA GLY A 256 11.12 10.11 9.52
C GLY A 256 10.51 11.15 10.46
N PHE A 257 11.07 12.36 10.46
CA PHE A 257 10.52 13.48 11.24
C PHE A 257 9.14 13.89 10.74
N PHE A 258 8.97 13.99 9.43
CA PHE A 258 7.68 14.31 8.81
C PHE A 258 6.62 13.26 9.15
N GLU A 259 6.89 11.98 8.97
CA GLU A 259 5.95 10.91 9.29
C GLU A 259 5.60 10.90 10.78
N THR A 260 6.59 11.08 11.65
CA THR A 260 6.36 11.19 13.09
C THR A 260 5.46 12.39 13.41
N SER A 261 5.70 13.55 12.78
CA SER A 261 4.90 14.76 12.97
C SER A 261 3.44 14.58 12.54
N GLN A 262 3.19 13.90 11.42
CA GLN A 262 1.84 13.55 10.98
C GLN A 262 1.16 12.60 11.97
N GLY A 263 1.92 11.71 12.59
CA GLY A 263 1.44 10.79 13.63
C GLY A 263 0.98 11.46 14.92
N PHE A 264 1.32 12.74 15.15
CA PHE A 264 0.81 13.51 16.30
C PHE A 264 -0.65 13.91 16.16
N LYS A 265 -1.20 13.87 14.95
CA LYS A 265 -2.62 14.15 14.74
C LYS A 265 -3.48 13.00 15.32
N PRO A 266 -4.62 13.29 15.97
CA PRO A 266 -5.49 12.26 16.54
C PRO A 266 -5.98 11.33 15.43
N GLY A 267 -5.89 10.01 15.67
CA GLY A 267 -6.26 8.98 14.70
C GLY A 267 -5.16 8.50 13.76
N HIS A 268 -3.99 9.16 13.71
CA HIS A 268 -2.91 8.87 12.76
C HIS A 268 -1.72 8.10 13.38
N SER A 269 -1.97 7.23 14.36
CA SER A 269 -0.92 6.49 15.08
C SER A 269 -0.01 5.63 14.18
N LEU A 270 -0.50 5.17 13.02
CA LEU A 270 0.28 4.39 12.05
C LEU A 270 1.43 5.20 11.45
N HIS A 271 1.23 6.49 11.13
CA HIS A 271 2.29 7.38 10.65
C HIS A 271 3.41 7.52 11.66
N MET A 272 3.07 7.65 12.95
CA MET A 272 4.05 7.73 14.01
C MET A 272 4.89 6.46 14.13
N LYS A 273 4.23 5.28 14.06
CA LYS A 273 4.93 3.99 14.06
C LYS A 273 5.87 3.87 12.87
N PHE A 274 5.40 4.28 11.70
CA PHE A 274 6.19 4.25 10.47
C PHE A 274 7.41 5.17 10.56
N GLY A 275 7.26 6.40 11.05
CA GLY A 275 8.39 7.30 11.29
C GLY A 275 9.44 6.72 12.23
N VAL A 276 9.00 6.03 13.31
CA VAL A 276 9.92 5.32 14.21
C VAL A 276 10.62 4.18 13.50
N VAL A 277 9.92 3.41 12.66
CA VAL A 277 10.53 2.34 11.85
C VAL A 277 11.60 2.89 10.92
N ILE A 278 11.37 4.04 10.26
CA ILE A 278 12.37 4.71 9.41
C ILE A 278 13.64 5.02 10.23
N PHE A 279 13.51 5.58 11.42
CA PHE A 279 14.65 5.89 12.26
C PHE A 279 15.40 4.64 12.72
N ILE A 280 14.68 3.59 13.15
CA ILE A 280 15.30 2.32 13.56
C ILE A 280 16.07 1.70 12.38
N SER A 281 15.45 1.69 11.18
CA SER A 281 16.08 1.14 9.98
C SER A 281 17.35 1.92 9.61
N LEU A 282 17.32 3.25 9.74
CA LEU A 282 18.48 4.09 9.49
C LEU A 282 19.62 3.80 10.49
N VAL A 283 19.32 3.67 11.80
CA VAL A 283 20.31 3.28 12.81
C VAL A 283 20.91 1.92 12.51
N LEU A 284 20.09 0.93 12.13
CA LEU A 284 20.56 -0.39 11.74
C LEU A 284 21.45 -0.34 10.49
N ALA A 285 21.07 0.46 9.48
CA ALA A 285 21.91 0.65 8.30
C ALA A 285 23.28 1.24 8.64
N PHE A 286 23.37 2.18 9.58
CA PHE A 286 24.65 2.71 10.04
C PHE A 286 25.45 1.69 10.85
N ILE A 287 24.82 0.87 11.67
CA ILE A 287 25.52 -0.15 12.47
C ILE A 287 26.10 -1.25 11.58
N PHE A 288 25.32 -1.72 10.60
CA PHE A 288 25.70 -2.85 9.75
C PHE A 288 26.36 -2.45 8.43
N GLY A 289 26.08 -1.26 7.92
CA GLY A 289 26.51 -0.82 6.60
C GLY A 289 27.76 0.05 6.58
N THR A 290 28.05 0.76 7.67
CA THR A 290 29.23 1.62 7.77
C THR A 290 30.05 1.21 8.98
N GLN A 291 31.38 1.04 8.79
CA GLN A 291 32.28 0.84 9.91
C GLN A 291 32.21 2.08 10.83
N PHE A 292 31.45 1.99 11.90
CA PHE A 292 31.32 2.95 12.98
C PHE A 292 31.23 4.44 12.55
N SER A 293 30.09 4.88 12.08
CA SER A 293 29.82 6.32 11.95
C SER A 293 29.51 6.92 13.32
N PRO A 294 30.13 8.04 13.72
CA PRO A 294 29.80 8.74 14.97
C PRO A 294 28.36 9.26 15.01
N LEU A 295 27.66 9.29 13.87
CA LEU A 295 26.24 9.64 13.75
C LEU A 295 25.31 8.54 14.29
N ALA A 296 25.74 7.26 14.30
CA ALA A 296 24.90 6.15 14.74
C ALA A 296 24.42 6.30 16.21
N PRO A 297 25.27 6.63 17.20
CA PRO A 297 24.81 6.82 18.58
C PRO A 297 23.88 8.02 18.72
N LEU A 298 24.09 9.10 17.97
CA LEU A 298 23.24 10.28 18.01
C LEU A 298 21.84 9.98 17.46
N LEU A 299 21.76 9.26 16.35
CA LEU A 299 20.51 8.76 15.80
C LEU A 299 19.81 7.78 16.74
N ALA A 300 20.56 6.89 17.40
CA ALA A 300 20.02 5.95 18.38
C ALA A 300 19.36 6.69 19.57
N ILE A 301 19.95 7.78 20.04
CA ILE A 301 19.38 8.62 21.10
C ILE A 301 18.07 9.27 20.64
N VAL A 302 18.04 9.81 19.41
CA VAL A 302 16.80 10.39 18.83
C VAL A 302 15.69 9.34 18.73
N VAL A 303 16.01 8.15 18.22
CA VAL A 303 15.07 7.04 18.13
C VAL A 303 14.55 6.64 19.51
N LEU A 304 15.42 6.50 20.49
CA LEU A 304 15.04 6.15 21.86
C LEU A 304 14.10 7.22 22.45
N ALA A 305 14.43 8.51 22.26
CA ALA A 305 13.59 9.61 22.73
C ALA A 305 12.21 9.58 22.07
N LEU A 306 12.13 9.29 20.76
CA LEU A 306 10.86 9.17 20.04
C LEU A 306 10.03 7.97 20.53
N ILE A 307 10.66 6.81 20.78
CA ILE A 307 10.01 5.62 21.32
C ILE A 307 9.43 5.92 22.71
N ILE A 308 10.21 6.53 23.59
CA ILE A 308 9.77 6.92 24.95
C ILE A 308 8.60 7.91 24.85
N PHE A 309 8.70 8.90 23.98
CA PHE A 309 7.64 9.89 23.78
C PHE A 309 6.36 9.23 23.25
N GLN A 310 6.48 8.31 22.30
CA GLN A 310 5.36 7.53 21.75
C GLN A 310 4.67 6.72 22.86
N PHE A 311 5.45 6.05 23.71
CA PHE A 311 4.91 5.24 24.81
C PHE A 311 4.15 6.09 25.83
N LYS A 312 4.70 7.24 26.21
CA LYS A 312 4.04 8.19 27.11
C LYS A 312 2.74 8.74 26.51
N ARG A 313 2.73 9.05 25.20
CA ARG A 313 1.55 9.56 24.51
C ARG A 313 0.45 8.50 24.43
N THR A 314 0.78 7.28 24.04
CA THR A 314 -0.21 6.17 23.95
C THR A 314 -0.86 5.90 25.31
N ARG A 315 -0.10 6.02 26.41
CA ARG A 315 -0.65 5.92 27.78
C ARG A 315 -1.62 7.07 28.07
N LYS A 316 -1.28 8.31 27.74
CA LYS A 316 -2.16 9.48 27.91
C LYS A 316 -3.44 9.36 27.09
N ASP A 317 -3.36 8.93 25.85
CA ASP A 317 -4.52 8.76 24.96
C ASP A 317 -5.46 7.66 25.47
N LYS A 318 -4.93 6.53 25.97
CA LYS A 318 -5.72 5.48 26.62
C LYS A 318 -6.39 5.97 27.88
N ALA A 319 -5.70 6.71 28.72
CA ALA A 319 -6.27 7.29 29.94
C ALA A 319 -7.38 8.32 29.61
N ALA A 320 -7.15 9.19 28.63
CA ALA A 320 -8.15 10.15 28.15
C ALA A 320 -9.39 9.47 27.54
N ALA A 321 -9.18 8.37 26.76
CA ALA A 321 -10.27 7.58 26.21
C ALA A 321 -11.08 6.88 27.30
N ALA A 322 -10.43 6.31 28.32
CA ALA A 322 -11.09 5.71 29.48
C ALA A 322 -11.91 6.74 30.28
N LEU A 323 -11.35 7.93 30.47
CA LEU A 323 -12.06 9.04 31.17
C LEU A 323 -13.29 9.50 30.36
N ARG A 324 -13.19 9.61 29.04
CA ARG A 324 -14.32 9.96 28.16
C ARG A 324 -15.40 8.86 28.16
N ALA A 325 -15.01 7.59 28.19
CA ALA A 325 -15.93 6.47 28.29
C ALA A 325 -16.66 6.45 29.62
N ALA A 326 -15.95 6.66 30.74
CA ALA A 326 -16.53 6.78 32.09
C ALA A 326 -17.52 7.96 32.20
N ARG A 327 -17.17 9.13 31.62
CA ARG A 327 -18.05 10.29 31.56
C ARG A 327 -19.32 10.05 30.76
N ARG A 328 -19.21 9.34 29.59
CA ARG A 328 -20.38 8.94 28.80
C ARG A 328 -21.27 7.94 29.54
N ALA A 329 -20.68 6.99 30.24
CA ALA A 329 -21.43 6.03 31.06
C ALA A 329 -22.18 6.73 32.22
N GLY A 330 -21.52 7.67 32.92
CA GLY A 330 -22.16 8.48 33.95
C GLY A 330 -23.31 9.34 33.43
N LEU A 331 -23.15 9.95 32.25
CA LEU A 331 -24.23 10.73 31.62
C LEU A 331 -25.41 9.84 31.19
N ARG A 332 -25.17 8.59 30.73
CA ARG A 332 -26.26 7.64 30.47
C ARG A 332 -27.00 7.22 31.71
N HIS A 333 -26.30 6.98 32.79
CA HIS A 333 -26.97 6.65 34.08
C HIS A 333 -27.81 7.80 34.64
N SER A 334 -27.34 9.04 34.53
CA SER A 334 -28.10 10.20 34.95
C SER A 334 -29.34 10.45 34.10
N SER A 335 -29.22 10.28 32.77
CA SER A 335 -30.36 10.45 31.85
C SER A 335 -31.44 9.37 32.05
N THR A 336 -31.07 8.12 32.35
CA THR A 336 -32.02 7.04 32.66
C THR A 336 -32.70 7.24 34.01
N ARG A 337 -32.00 7.83 34.97
CA ARG A 337 -32.58 8.14 36.26
C ARG A 337 -33.62 9.28 36.18
N VAL A 338 -33.26 10.36 35.47
CA VAL A 338 -34.18 11.50 35.23
C VAL A 338 -35.40 11.05 34.43
N ARG A 339 -35.26 10.13 33.49
CA ARG A 339 -36.38 9.59 32.72
C ARG A 339 -37.31 8.74 33.58
N ARG A 340 -36.80 7.88 34.47
CA ARG A 340 -37.60 7.10 35.42
C ARG A 340 -38.33 8.00 36.42
N GLU A 341 -37.67 9.00 36.97
CA GLU A 341 -38.30 9.96 37.88
C GLU A 341 -39.36 10.81 37.16
N GLY A 342 -39.21 11.05 35.84
CA GLY A 342 -40.23 11.73 35.01
C GLY A 342 -41.44 10.84 34.72
N GLU A 343 -41.21 9.54 34.41
CA GLU A 343 -42.26 8.55 34.17
C GLU A 343 -43.07 8.27 35.45
N GLU A 344 -42.43 8.14 36.62
CA GLU A 344 -43.09 7.97 37.92
C GLU A 344 -43.97 9.17 38.31
N LYS A 345 -43.51 10.40 38.06
CA LYS A 345 -44.31 11.60 38.24
C LYS A 345 -45.49 11.77 37.27
N GLN A 346 -45.43 11.14 36.13
CA GLN A 346 -46.49 11.21 35.13
C GLN A 346 -47.60 10.21 35.42
N ASP A 347 -47.29 9.11 36.11
CA ASP A 347 -48.27 8.14 36.59
C ASP A 347 -48.99 8.61 37.87
N GLU A 348 -48.39 9.52 38.66
CA GLU A 348 -49.03 10.13 39.83
C GLU A 348 -49.97 11.32 39.50
N LEU A 349 -49.95 11.78 38.23
CA LEU A 349 -50.89 12.84 37.82
C LEU A 349 -52.32 12.26 37.68
N PRO A 350 -53.35 12.86 38.31
CA PRO A 350 -54.72 12.41 38.16
C PRO A 350 -55.08 12.45 36.67
N PRO A 351 -55.94 11.52 36.20
CA PRO A 351 -56.32 11.45 34.79
C PRO A 351 -56.84 12.81 34.36
N LYS A 352 -56.26 13.37 33.32
CA LYS A 352 -56.70 14.62 32.72
C LYS A 352 -58.17 14.48 32.38
N GLU A 353 -59.04 15.21 33.08
CA GLU A 353 -60.44 15.35 32.70
C GLU A 353 -60.48 15.82 31.23
N THR A 354 -61.07 15.00 30.38
CA THR A 354 -61.32 15.39 29.01
C THR A 354 -62.17 16.66 28.96
N PRO A 355 -61.73 17.74 28.33
CA PRO A 355 -62.50 18.97 28.31
C PRO A 355 -63.90 18.69 27.74
N SER A 356 -64.93 19.18 28.44
CA SER A 356 -66.36 18.96 28.13
C SER A 356 -66.78 19.30 26.70
N TRP A 357 -66.00 20.12 26.00
CA TRP A 357 -66.25 20.46 24.61
C TRP A 357 -65.91 19.30 23.60
N GLN A 358 -65.01 18.36 23.97
CA GLN A 358 -64.71 17.18 23.14
C GLN A 358 -65.86 16.14 23.19
N ALA A 359 -66.54 16.05 24.32
CA ALA A 359 -67.71 15.18 24.45
C ALA A 359 -68.93 15.72 23.66
N GLN A 360 -69.06 17.05 23.53
CA GLN A 360 -70.11 17.67 22.74
C GLN A 360 -69.92 17.52 21.22
N ASN A 361 -68.72 17.56 20.74
CA ASN A 361 -68.47 17.36 19.28
C ASN A 361 -68.66 15.92 18.83
N ALA A 362 -68.37 14.92 19.68
CA ALA A 362 -68.62 13.51 19.36
C ALA A 362 -70.11 13.16 19.31
N ALA A 363 -70.97 13.88 20.04
CA ALA A 363 -72.41 13.71 19.98
C ALA A 363 -73.03 14.36 18.72
N SER A 364 -72.44 15.46 18.22
CA SER A 364 -72.93 16.16 17.00
C SER A 364 -72.60 15.38 15.70
N ASP A 365 -71.51 14.62 15.67
CA ASP A 365 -71.14 13.83 14.49
C ASP A 365 -71.95 12.52 14.34
N ALA A 366 -72.57 12.04 15.44
CA ALA A 366 -73.43 10.85 15.41
C ALA A 366 -74.82 11.12 14.81
N ASP A 367 -75.32 12.36 14.92
CA ASP A 367 -76.62 12.75 14.36
C ASP A 367 -76.63 13.11 12.84
N THR A 368 -75.42 13.18 12.27
CA THR A 368 -75.30 13.51 10.81
C THR A 368 -75.17 12.27 9.94
N LEU A 369 -75.12 11.05 10.51
CA LEU A 369 -74.99 9.76 9.82
C LEU A 369 -76.19 8.81 9.96
N ALA A 370 -77.32 9.30 10.52
CA ALA A 370 -78.62 8.65 10.52
C ALA A 370 -79.55 9.40 9.51
#